data_a6298021fe9ac03a5f0c4cb6374e08eb
#
_entry.id   a6298021fe9ac03a5f0c4cb6374e08eb
#
_cell.length_a   1.000
_cell.length_b   1.000
_cell.length_c   1.000
_cell.angle_alpha   90.00
_cell.angle_beta   90.00
_cell.angle_gamma   90.00
#
_symmetry.space_group_name_H-M   'P 1'
#
loop_
_entity.id
_entity.type
_entity.pdbx_description
1 polymer ?
#
loop_
_entity_poly.entity_id
_entity_poly.type
_entity_poly.pdbx_seq_one_letter_code
_entity_poly.pdbx_strand_id
1 'polypeptide(L)'
;EDIVSTQIDVAFEIVESPCEAVRNARAVIWTTTPWTIPVNQALAFGPDVEYAVCRFGDRMGDHDRPAPEGAVLIAASLVEQFAGRVGFRVIPMQVIKGADLAGTLARHPMHHLGGFYAAPRPLLPGDFVTTDSGTGLVHMAPDHGEDDFDLCKANGINPVFAVMDDGRYRDDWQWLGATDERRMSVINPKFNAPDGPICSDLREAGALLAASADYAHSYPHSWRSKAKVIFRCTPQWFVPMDRDLGDRATLRGTALAEIARVQFIPDKGRNRIGAMVEGRPDWVLSRQRAWGVPITLFVRPDGSYLQDPAVNARIVAAVNAEGMDAWNSANTAAFLGPDHNPADYAMVTDILDVWFDSGCTHAF
;
A
#
# COMPACT_ATOMS: atom_id res chain seq x y z
N GLU A 1 18.88 -8.96 1.02
CA GLU A 1 19.49 -10.19 0.51
C GLU A 1 19.11 -10.35 -0.97
N ASP A 2 20.01 -10.94 -1.76
CA ASP A 2 19.72 -11.23 -3.15
C ASP A 2 18.82 -12.47 -3.25
N ILE A 3 17.75 -12.33 -4.01
CA ILE A 3 16.75 -13.38 -4.20
C ILE A 3 16.37 -13.52 -5.66
N VAL A 4 15.73 -14.63 -5.99
CA VAL A 4 15.05 -14.84 -7.27
C VAL A 4 13.55 -14.83 -7.01
N SER A 5 12.83 -13.97 -7.72
CA SER A 5 11.38 -13.82 -7.61
C SER A 5 10.65 -14.19 -8.90
N THR A 6 9.38 -14.51 -8.75
CA THR A 6 8.48 -14.59 -9.89
C THR A 6 8.24 -13.18 -10.43
N GLN A 7 8.36 -13.02 -11.74
CA GLN A 7 7.93 -11.82 -12.47
C GLN A 7 6.74 -12.17 -13.34
N ILE A 8 5.80 -11.23 -13.45
CA ILE A 8 4.59 -11.41 -14.27
C ILE A 8 4.27 -10.16 -15.07
N ASP A 9 3.74 -10.37 -16.29
CA ASP A 9 3.13 -9.32 -17.11
C ASP A 9 1.61 -9.54 -17.12
N VAL A 10 0.87 -8.54 -16.64
CA VAL A 10 -0.60 -8.63 -16.47
C VAL A 10 -1.31 -7.55 -17.26
N ALA A 11 -2.31 -7.94 -18.04
CA ALA A 11 -3.10 -7.05 -18.88
C ALA A 11 -4.38 -6.59 -18.18
N PHE A 12 -4.60 -5.29 -18.16
CA PHE A 12 -5.82 -4.63 -17.68
C PHE A 12 -6.56 -4.06 -18.88
N GLU A 13 -7.80 -4.46 -19.11
CA GLU A 13 -8.58 -3.97 -20.23
C GLU A 13 -8.94 -2.49 -20.06
N ILE A 14 -8.64 -1.67 -21.05
CA ILE A 14 -9.04 -0.26 -21.08
C ILE A 14 -10.52 -0.21 -21.48
N VAL A 15 -11.36 0.29 -20.60
CA VAL A 15 -12.82 0.34 -20.76
C VAL A 15 -13.32 1.71 -21.19
N GLU A 16 -12.56 2.76 -20.84
CA GLU A 16 -12.87 4.15 -21.21
C GLU A 16 -11.56 4.93 -21.40
N SER A 17 -11.48 5.74 -22.44
CA SER A 17 -10.35 6.63 -22.65
C SER A 17 -10.75 7.80 -23.56
N PRO A 18 -10.30 9.03 -23.23
CA PRO A 18 -10.36 10.15 -24.17
C PRO A 18 -9.44 9.95 -25.38
N CYS A 19 -8.34 9.20 -25.24
CA CYS A 19 -7.42 8.85 -26.32
C CYS A 19 -7.98 7.69 -27.16
N GLU A 20 -8.37 7.95 -28.42
CA GLU A 20 -8.93 6.92 -29.32
C GLU A 20 -7.95 5.78 -29.60
N ALA A 21 -6.66 6.06 -29.65
CA ALA A 21 -5.64 5.07 -29.97
C ALA A 21 -5.61 3.88 -29.01
N VAL A 22 -5.99 4.08 -27.75
CA VAL A 22 -5.95 3.03 -26.70
C VAL A 22 -7.30 2.37 -26.45
N ARG A 23 -8.37 2.83 -27.09
CA ARG A 23 -9.68 2.17 -26.99
C ARG A 23 -9.57 0.73 -27.48
N ASN A 24 -10.09 -0.20 -26.71
CA ASN A 24 -9.99 -1.65 -26.93
C ASN A 24 -8.55 -2.24 -26.80
N ALA A 25 -7.60 -1.48 -26.31
CA ALA A 25 -6.30 -2.02 -25.92
C ALA A 25 -6.30 -2.45 -24.44
N ARG A 26 -5.28 -3.19 -24.07
CA ARG A 26 -5.03 -3.60 -22.68
C ARG A 26 -3.76 -2.92 -22.17
N ALA A 27 -3.86 -2.21 -21.07
CA ALA A 27 -2.70 -1.67 -20.37
C ALA A 27 -1.94 -2.82 -19.70
N VAL A 28 -0.66 -2.98 -20.01
CA VAL A 28 0.14 -4.07 -19.44
C VAL A 28 1.03 -3.55 -18.35
N ILE A 29 0.92 -4.11 -17.16
CA ILE A 29 1.84 -3.88 -16.05
C ILE A 29 2.80 -5.06 -15.88
N TRP A 30 3.94 -4.78 -15.29
CA TRP A 30 4.91 -5.77 -14.87
C TRP A 30 5.15 -5.67 -13.36
N THR A 31 5.25 -6.81 -12.68
CA THR A 31 5.56 -6.84 -11.27
C THR A 31 6.35 -8.09 -10.88
N THR A 32 7.18 -7.96 -9.85
CA THR A 32 7.89 -9.06 -9.17
C THR A 32 7.21 -9.49 -7.88
N THR A 33 6.07 -8.88 -7.55
CA THR A 33 5.26 -9.15 -6.37
C THR A 33 3.83 -9.50 -6.76
N PRO A 34 3.57 -10.69 -7.32
CA PRO A 34 2.23 -11.08 -7.80
C PRO A 34 1.12 -10.90 -6.76
N TRP A 35 1.44 -11.09 -5.49
CA TRP A 35 0.50 -10.96 -4.38
C TRP A 35 -0.05 -9.54 -4.15
N THR A 36 0.48 -8.50 -4.80
CA THR A 36 -0.09 -7.16 -4.71
C THR A 36 -1.20 -6.91 -5.74
N ILE A 37 -1.32 -7.75 -6.78
CA ILE A 37 -2.40 -7.66 -7.78
C ILE A 37 -3.80 -7.77 -7.16
N PRO A 38 -4.07 -8.67 -6.18
CA PRO A 38 -5.38 -8.73 -5.53
C PRO A 38 -5.83 -7.44 -4.81
N VAL A 39 -4.94 -6.52 -4.58
CA VAL A 39 -5.24 -5.22 -3.93
C VAL A 39 -4.93 -4.02 -4.83
N ASN A 40 -4.75 -4.25 -6.12
CA ASN A 40 -4.58 -3.19 -7.11
C ASN A 40 -5.79 -2.26 -7.14
N GLN A 41 -5.55 -0.93 -7.16
CA GLN A 41 -6.61 0.08 -7.20
C GLN A 41 -6.46 1.08 -8.35
N ALA A 42 -5.27 1.22 -8.92
CA ALA A 42 -4.99 2.12 -10.05
C ALA A 42 -3.82 1.60 -10.88
N LEU A 43 -3.54 2.28 -11.97
CA LEU A 43 -2.30 2.13 -12.75
C LEU A 43 -1.62 3.50 -12.85
N ALA A 44 -0.29 3.54 -12.79
CA ALA A 44 0.45 4.79 -13.03
C ALA A 44 1.12 4.79 -14.39
N PHE A 45 1.16 5.96 -15.02
CA PHE A 45 1.88 6.22 -16.27
C PHE A 45 2.80 7.44 -16.13
N GLY A 46 3.90 7.46 -16.86
CA GLY A 46 4.78 8.65 -16.96
C GLY A 46 4.23 9.63 -18.01
N PRO A 47 3.89 10.88 -17.63
CA PRO A 47 3.33 11.85 -18.58
C PRO A 47 4.24 12.14 -19.79
N ASP A 48 5.55 12.11 -19.57
CA ASP A 48 6.57 12.38 -20.60
C ASP A 48 7.03 11.12 -21.33
N VAL A 49 6.58 9.95 -20.92
CA VAL A 49 6.92 8.66 -21.57
C VAL A 49 6.15 8.49 -22.86
N GLU A 50 6.81 7.99 -23.89
CA GLU A 50 6.16 7.55 -25.14
C GLU A 50 5.65 6.12 -24.98
N TYR A 51 4.38 5.92 -25.28
CA TYR A 51 3.72 4.62 -25.21
C TYR A 51 3.34 4.15 -26.61
N ALA A 52 3.53 2.86 -26.85
CA ALA A 52 3.15 2.22 -28.09
C ALA A 52 1.91 1.34 -27.88
N VAL A 53 0.92 1.52 -28.73
CA VAL A 53 -0.17 0.54 -28.93
C VAL A 53 0.35 -0.50 -29.90
N CYS A 54 0.43 -1.73 -29.43
CA CYS A 54 1.05 -2.83 -30.15
C CYS A 54 0.09 -3.99 -30.41
N ARG A 55 0.34 -4.74 -31.47
CA ARG A 55 -0.30 -6.04 -31.72
C ARG A 55 0.72 -7.16 -31.59
N PHE A 56 0.25 -8.35 -31.27
CA PHE A 56 1.06 -9.55 -31.32
C PHE A 56 1.24 -10.04 -32.76
N GLY A 57 2.45 -10.47 -33.09
CA GLY A 57 2.82 -11.07 -34.34
C GLY A 57 3.20 -12.53 -34.16
N ASP A 58 4.15 -12.98 -34.96
CA ASP A 58 4.63 -14.37 -34.96
C ASP A 58 5.23 -14.77 -33.61
N ARG A 59 5.12 -16.05 -33.31
CA ARG A 59 5.74 -16.68 -32.13
C ARG A 59 7.27 -16.60 -32.21
N MET A 60 7.86 -16.30 -31.06
CA MET A 60 9.32 -16.29 -30.84
C MET A 60 9.68 -17.44 -29.92
N GLY A 61 10.52 -18.38 -30.36
CA GLY A 61 10.92 -19.54 -29.56
C GLY A 61 10.00 -20.78 -29.72
N ASP A 62 10.33 -21.82 -28.96
CA ASP A 62 9.66 -23.12 -29.04
C ASP A 62 8.67 -23.32 -27.89
N HIS A 63 7.46 -22.82 -28.08
CA HIS A 63 6.32 -23.02 -27.17
C HIS A 63 5.01 -23.08 -27.93
N ASP A 64 4.03 -23.83 -27.45
CA ASP A 64 2.74 -24.06 -28.14
C ASP A 64 1.61 -23.11 -27.72
N ARG A 65 1.93 -22.04 -26.98
CA ARG A 65 0.89 -21.05 -26.59
C ARG A 65 0.38 -20.30 -27.81
N PRO A 66 -0.94 -20.06 -27.91
CA PRO A 66 -1.48 -19.15 -28.92
C PRO A 66 -1.06 -17.70 -28.62
N ALA A 67 -0.99 -16.86 -29.65
CA ALA A 67 -0.75 -15.42 -29.45
C ALA A 67 -1.90 -14.83 -28.62
N PRO A 68 -1.60 -13.96 -27.64
CA PRO A 68 -2.63 -13.24 -26.92
C PRO A 68 -3.46 -12.39 -27.86
N GLU A 69 -4.77 -12.34 -27.62
CA GLU A 69 -5.68 -11.54 -28.45
C GLU A 69 -5.65 -10.05 -28.06
N GLY A 70 -6.01 -9.21 -29.02
CA GLY A 70 -6.16 -7.77 -28.83
C GLY A 70 -4.83 -6.99 -28.84
N ALA A 71 -4.96 -5.67 -28.78
CA ALA A 71 -3.83 -4.75 -28.70
C ALA A 71 -3.38 -4.56 -27.25
N VAL A 72 -2.11 -4.22 -27.07
CA VAL A 72 -1.53 -3.90 -25.77
C VAL A 72 -0.87 -2.53 -25.78
N LEU A 73 -0.90 -1.85 -24.63
CA LEU A 73 -0.27 -0.57 -24.38
C LEU A 73 0.93 -0.77 -23.45
N ILE A 74 2.10 -0.39 -23.90
CA ILE A 74 3.39 -0.44 -23.16
C ILE A 74 4.27 0.74 -23.57
N ALA A 75 5.28 1.08 -22.78
CA ALA A 75 6.27 2.09 -23.19
C ALA A 75 6.98 1.67 -24.46
N ALA A 76 7.15 2.60 -25.40
CA ALA A 76 7.72 2.33 -26.72
C ALA A 76 9.15 1.78 -26.64
N SER A 77 9.95 2.27 -25.67
CA SER A 77 11.33 1.82 -25.43
C SER A 77 11.42 0.40 -24.87
N LEU A 78 10.34 -0.15 -24.31
CA LEU A 78 10.30 -1.48 -23.65
C LEU A 78 9.67 -2.58 -24.51
N VAL A 79 9.30 -2.28 -25.77
CA VAL A 79 8.63 -3.23 -26.67
C VAL A 79 9.46 -4.50 -26.89
N GLU A 80 10.75 -4.39 -27.12
CA GLU A 80 11.63 -5.55 -27.36
C GLU A 80 11.78 -6.41 -26.08
N GLN A 81 11.96 -5.76 -24.94
CA GLN A 81 12.08 -6.46 -23.65
C GLN A 81 10.80 -7.22 -23.32
N PHE A 82 9.66 -6.59 -23.52
CA PHE A 82 8.34 -7.23 -23.34
C PHE A 82 8.15 -8.40 -24.33
N ALA A 83 8.50 -8.23 -25.61
CA ALA A 83 8.43 -9.29 -26.62
C ALA A 83 9.23 -10.53 -26.18
N GLY A 84 10.43 -10.33 -25.62
CA GLY A 84 11.25 -11.42 -25.06
C GLY A 84 10.55 -12.20 -23.95
N ARG A 85 9.86 -11.49 -23.00
CA ARG A 85 9.14 -12.13 -21.90
C ARG A 85 7.88 -12.88 -22.36
N VAL A 86 7.11 -12.30 -23.25
CA VAL A 86 5.87 -12.94 -23.72
C VAL A 86 6.11 -14.04 -24.75
N GLY A 87 7.25 -14.05 -25.43
CA GLY A 87 7.61 -15.05 -26.44
C GLY A 87 6.91 -14.86 -27.78
N PHE A 88 6.48 -13.65 -28.08
CA PHE A 88 5.88 -13.27 -29.36
C PHE A 88 6.48 -11.97 -29.87
N ARG A 89 6.56 -11.83 -31.19
CA ARG A 89 6.87 -10.55 -31.80
C ARG A 89 5.81 -9.54 -31.41
N VAL A 90 6.21 -8.38 -30.95
CA VAL A 90 5.33 -7.27 -30.58
C VAL A 90 5.55 -6.12 -31.55
N ILE A 91 4.51 -5.72 -32.25
CA ILE A 91 4.58 -4.81 -33.39
C ILE A 91 3.88 -3.52 -33.01
N PRO A 92 4.60 -2.39 -32.86
CA PRO A 92 3.99 -1.09 -32.65
C PRO A 92 3.10 -0.71 -33.85
N MET A 93 1.90 -0.25 -33.57
CA MET A 93 0.94 0.26 -34.55
C MET A 93 0.83 1.78 -34.49
N GLN A 94 0.85 2.31 -33.28
CA GLN A 94 0.74 3.75 -33.02
C GLN A 94 1.52 4.10 -31.75
N VAL A 95 2.14 5.28 -31.75
CA VAL A 95 2.84 5.84 -30.58
C VAL A 95 2.08 7.08 -30.12
N ILE A 96 1.90 7.21 -28.81
CA ILE A 96 1.23 8.32 -28.14
C ILE A 96 2.10 8.82 -26.99
N LYS A 97 1.84 10.01 -26.50
CA LYS A 97 2.47 10.51 -25.27
C LYS A 97 1.69 10.02 -24.04
N GLY A 98 2.41 9.84 -22.92
CA GLY A 98 1.78 9.48 -21.66
C GLY A 98 0.71 10.47 -21.23
N ALA A 99 0.92 11.77 -21.44
CA ALA A 99 -0.07 12.80 -21.14
C ALA A 99 -1.44 12.56 -21.80
N ASP A 100 -1.48 11.88 -22.96
CA ASP A 100 -2.73 11.55 -23.67
C ASP A 100 -3.56 10.46 -22.95
N LEU A 101 -2.96 9.78 -21.95
CA LEU A 101 -3.63 8.75 -21.14
C LEU A 101 -4.45 9.31 -19.97
N ALA A 102 -4.35 10.62 -19.71
CA ALA A 102 -5.12 11.24 -18.63
C ALA A 102 -6.63 11.01 -18.80
N GLY A 103 -7.30 10.61 -17.71
CA GLY A 103 -8.74 10.28 -17.74
C GLY A 103 -9.08 8.88 -18.30
N THR A 104 -8.08 8.05 -18.60
CA THR A 104 -8.29 6.66 -19.01
C THR A 104 -8.66 5.79 -17.82
N LEU A 105 -9.60 4.89 -18.00
CA LEU A 105 -10.05 3.90 -17.03
C LEU A 105 -9.82 2.49 -17.57
N ALA A 106 -9.20 1.66 -16.75
CA ALA A 106 -9.09 0.22 -16.98
C ALA A 106 -9.97 -0.55 -16.01
N ARG A 107 -10.16 -1.83 -16.22
CA ARG A 107 -10.81 -2.72 -15.27
C ARG A 107 -9.87 -3.80 -14.77
N HIS A 108 -10.06 -4.17 -13.53
CA HIS A 108 -9.26 -5.22 -12.89
C HIS A 108 -9.51 -6.56 -13.60
N PRO A 109 -8.47 -7.41 -13.83
CA PRO A 109 -8.65 -8.73 -14.45
C PRO A 109 -9.72 -9.60 -13.80
N MET A 110 -9.83 -9.49 -12.47
CA MET A 110 -10.81 -10.25 -11.69
C MET A 110 -12.14 -9.51 -11.48
N HIS A 111 -12.50 -8.57 -12.35
CA HIS A 111 -13.73 -7.75 -12.24
C HIS A 111 -15.02 -8.58 -12.14
N HIS A 112 -15.03 -9.78 -12.67
CA HIS A 112 -16.16 -10.72 -12.61
C HIS A 112 -16.50 -11.16 -11.17
N LEU A 113 -15.59 -11.03 -10.22
CA LEU A 113 -15.83 -11.30 -8.79
C LEU A 113 -16.74 -10.23 -8.14
N GLY A 114 -16.97 -9.09 -8.80
CA GLY A 114 -17.79 -8.01 -8.24
C GLY A 114 -17.09 -7.23 -7.11
N GLY A 115 -17.87 -6.47 -6.32
CA GLY A 115 -17.40 -5.74 -5.16
C GLY A 115 -16.18 -4.86 -5.42
N PHE A 116 -15.09 -5.06 -4.68
CA PHE A 116 -13.83 -4.34 -4.85
C PHE A 116 -13.30 -4.39 -6.29
N TYR A 117 -13.45 -5.52 -6.96
CA TYR A 117 -12.91 -5.73 -8.31
C TYR A 117 -13.76 -5.12 -9.43
N ALA A 118 -15.04 -4.82 -9.16
CA ALA A 118 -15.92 -4.17 -10.13
C ALA A 118 -15.61 -2.68 -10.33
N ALA A 119 -14.98 -2.03 -9.35
CA ALA A 119 -14.60 -0.63 -9.45
C ALA A 119 -13.56 -0.42 -10.57
N PRO A 120 -13.69 0.65 -11.38
CA PRO A 120 -12.70 0.97 -12.40
C PRO A 120 -11.33 1.29 -11.79
N ARG A 121 -10.29 1.04 -12.57
CA ARG A 121 -8.88 1.33 -12.24
C ARG A 121 -8.43 2.53 -13.05
N PRO A 122 -8.36 3.74 -12.45
CA PRO A 122 -7.90 4.91 -13.18
C PRO A 122 -6.42 4.79 -13.54
N LEU A 123 -6.05 5.33 -14.69
CA LEU A 123 -4.66 5.58 -15.05
C LEU A 123 -4.28 6.97 -14.51
N LEU A 124 -3.26 7.03 -13.65
CA LEU A 124 -2.84 8.24 -12.93
C LEU A 124 -1.44 8.67 -13.40
N PRO A 125 -1.18 9.98 -13.55
CA PRO A 125 0.16 10.47 -13.86
C PRO A 125 1.08 10.31 -12.64
N GLY A 126 2.26 9.69 -12.82
CA GLY A 126 3.26 9.48 -11.78
C GLY A 126 4.66 9.80 -12.29
N ASP A 127 5.33 10.76 -11.66
CA ASP A 127 6.68 11.20 -12.05
C ASP A 127 7.76 10.15 -11.73
N PHE A 128 7.45 9.18 -10.86
CA PHE A 128 8.33 8.06 -10.51
C PHE A 128 8.34 6.93 -11.55
N VAL A 129 7.48 6.98 -12.56
CA VAL A 129 7.42 5.94 -13.59
C VAL A 129 8.65 6.03 -14.48
N THR A 130 9.44 4.93 -14.52
CA THR A 130 10.64 4.80 -15.32
C THR A 130 10.45 3.82 -16.48
N THR A 131 11.38 3.82 -17.41
CA THR A 131 11.41 2.91 -18.56
C THR A 131 12.71 2.07 -18.60
N ASP A 132 13.32 1.84 -17.45
CA ASP A 132 14.53 1.01 -17.34
C ASP A 132 14.19 -0.48 -17.39
N SER A 133 12.99 -0.84 -16.91
CA SER A 133 12.48 -2.21 -16.90
C SER A 133 10.95 -2.24 -16.88
N GLY A 134 10.39 -3.43 -17.07
CA GLY A 134 8.94 -3.65 -17.00
C GLY A 134 8.22 -3.30 -18.29
N THR A 135 7.18 -2.48 -18.19
CA THR A 135 6.30 -2.08 -19.30
C THR A 135 6.07 -0.57 -19.39
N GLY A 136 6.63 0.21 -18.46
CA GLY A 136 6.40 1.66 -18.37
C GLY A 136 5.02 2.03 -17.81
N LEU A 137 4.22 1.05 -17.43
CA LEU A 137 2.99 1.21 -16.64
C LEU A 137 3.18 0.47 -15.31
N VAL A 138 2.85 1.14 -14.21
CA VAL A 138 3.01 0.59 -12.86
C VAL A 138 1.64 0.33 -12.25
N HIS A 139 1.41 -0.89 -11.73
CA HIS A 139 0.21 -1.13 -10.96
C HIS A 139 0.33 -0.50 -9.57
N MET A 140 -0.76 0.05 -9.07
CA MET A 140 -0.79 0.77 -7.80
C MET A 140 -1.57 -0.02 -6.76
N ALA A 141 -0.89 -0.35 -5.67
CA ALA A 141 -1.45 -1.00 -4.49
C ALA A 141 -1.12 -0.16 -3.24
N PRO A 142 -1.94 0.83 -2.88
CA PRO A 142 -1.62 1.84 -1.86
C PRO A 142 -1.32 1.26 -0.47
N ASP A 143 -1.69 0.01 -0.24
CA ASP A 143 -1.35 -0.71 1.01
C ASP A 143 0.11 -1.16 1.07
N HIS A 144 0.84 -1.22 -0.06
CA HIS A 144 2.09 -1.97 -0.17
C HIS A 144 3.26 -1.21 -0.81
N GLY A 145 3.09 0.05 -1.19
CA GLY A 145 4.13 0.92 -1.73
C GLY A 145 3.97 2.36 -1.26
N GLU A 146 5.07 3.06 -1.02
CA GLU A 146 5.05 4.46 -0.58
C GLU A 146 4.59 5.38 -1.70
N ASP A 147 5.18 5.25 -2.90
CA ASP A 147 4.76 6.00 -4.09
C ASP A 147 3.30 5.68 -4.46
N ASP A 148 2.89 4.41 -4.32
CA ASP A 148 1.52 3.95 -4.54
C ASP A 148 0.56 4.64 -3.57
N PHE A 149 0.93 4.69 -2.28
CA PHE A 149 0.13 5.33 -1.25
C PHE A 149 -0.05 6.82 -1.52
N ASP A 150 1.03 7.54 -1.79
CA ASP A 150 1.01 8.99 -1.97
C ASP A 150 0.21 9.38 -3.22
N LEU A 151 0.45 8.71 -4.36
CA LEU A 151 -0.29 8.99 -5.60
C LEU A 151 -1.78 8.64 -5.45
N CYS A 152 -2.10 7.49 -4.89
CA CYS A 152 -3.49 7.06 -4.67
C CYS A 152 -4.21 8.01 -3.71
N LYS A 153 -3.61 8.37 -2.59
CA LYS A 153 -4.18 9.30 -1.60
C LYS A 153 -4.43 10.69 -2.19
N ALA A 154 -3.51 11.21 -2.99
CA ALA A 154 -3.69 12.48 -3.70
C ALA A 154 -4.90 12.47 -4.65
N ASN A 155 -5.30 11.28 -5.13
CA ASN A 155 -6.46 11.07 -5.99
C ASN A 155 -7.70 10.50 -5.26
N GLY A 156 -7.73 10.55 -3.92
CA GLY A 156 -8.86 10.11 -3.11
C GLY A 156 -9.04 8.59 -3.00
N ILE A 157 -8.02 7.81 -3.38
CA ILE A 157 -8.00 6.35 -3.29
C ILE A 157 -7.29 5.96 -2.00
N ASN A 158 -8.00 5.31 -1.08
CA ASN A 158 -7.49 4.94 0.24
C ASN A 158 -7.03 3.48 0.27
N PRO A 159 -6.10 3.12 1.18
CA PRO A 159 -5.76 1.72 1.48
C PRO A 159 -6.97 0.89 1.90
N VAL A 160 -6.94 -0.39 1.61
CA VAL A 160 -8.04 -1.34 1.92
C VAL A 160 -7.71 -2.30 3.05
N PHE A 161 -6.46 -2.30 3.54
CA PHE A 161 -5.97 -3.13 4.65
C PHE A 161 -6.32 -4.62 4.48
N ALA A 162 -6.09 -5.15 3.29
CA ALA A 162 -6.50 -6.50 2.94
C ALA A 162 -5.57 -7.59 3.48
N VAL A 163 -4.28 -7.29 3.65
CA VAL A 163 -3.28 -8.25 4.17
C VAL A 163 -3.13 -8.07 5.68
N MET A 164 -3.35 -9.15 6.43
CA MET A 164 -3.31 -9.20 7.89
C MET A 164 -1.89 -9.39 8.44
N ASP A 165 -1.74 -9.39 9.78
CA ASP A 165 -0.46 -9.49 10.47
C ASP A 165 0.28 -10.82 10.21
N ASP A 166 -0.47 -11.88 9.92
CA ASP A 166 0.06 -13.19 9.55
C ASP A 166 0.47 -13.30 8.06
N GLY A 167 0.35 -12.18 7.32
CA GLY A 167 0.63 -12.10 5.90
C GLY A 167 -0.42 -12.74 5.00
N ARG A 168 -1.61 -13.04 5.49
CA ARG A 168 -2.72 -13.57 4.69
C ARG A 168 -3.74 -12.50 4.39
N TYR A 169 -4.51 -12.68 3.31
CA TYR A 169 -5.67 -11.83 3.07
C TYR A 169 -6.73 -12.02 4.16
N ARG A 170 -7.48 -10.96 4.45
CA ARG A 170 -8.63 -11.01 5.36
C ARG A 170 -9.61 -12.10 4.97
N ASP A 171 -10.34 -12.59 5.96
CA ASP A 171 -11.32 -13.65 5.78
C ASP A 171 -12.50 -13.24 4.89
N ASP A 172 -12.81 -11.95 4.83
CA ASP A 172 -13.87 -11.38 3.97
C ASP A 172 -13.37 -10.93 2.59
N TRP A 173 -12.08 -11.13 2.28
CA TRP A 173 -11.52 -10.72 0.99
C TRP A 173 -12.01 -11.64 -0.13
N GLN A 174 -12.61 -11.05 -1.18
CA GLN A 174 -13.31 -11.81 -2.22
C GLN A 174 -12.41 -12.74 -3.04
N TRP A 175 -11.14 -12.38 -3.21
CA TRP A 175 -10.17 -13.20 -3.92
C TRP A 175 -9.09 -13.67 -2.95
N LEU A 176 -8.98 -15.00 -2.77
CA LEU A 176 -8.01 -15.65 -1.88
C LEU A 176 -8.23 -15.36 -0.38
N GLY A 177 -9.48 -15.06 0.01
CA GLY A 177 -9.90 -14.95 1.41
C GLY A 177 -10.13 -16.31 2.09
N ALA A 178 -10.80 -16.33 3.25
CA ALA A 178 -10.92 -17.50 4.13
C ALA A 178 -11.56 -18.74 3.49
N THR A 179 -12.46 -18.56 2.52
CA THR A 179 -13.16 -19.66 1.84
C THR A 179 -12.33 -20.29 0.72
N ASP A 180 -11.18 -19.71 0.40
CA ASP A 180 -10.28 -20.23 -0.62
C ASP A 180 -9.23 -21.13 0.03
N GLU A 181 -9.28 -22.43 -0.28
CA GLU A 181 -8.32 -23.42 0.24
C GLU A 181 -6.87 -23.16 -0.21
N ARG A 182 -6.67 -22.35 -1.26
CA ARG A 182 -5.35 -21.93 -1.75
C ARG A 182 -4.77 -20.73 -1.01
N ARG A 183 -5.51 -20.16 -0.05
CA ARG A 183 -5.09 -19.02 0.75
C ARG A 183 -3.80 -19.35 1.50
N MET A 184 -2.77 -18.57 1.28
CA MET A 184 -1.45 -18.70 1.90
C MET A 184 -0.94 -17.33 2.35
N SER A 185 0.14 -17.32 3.14
CA SER A 185 0.88 -16.06 3.37
C SER A 185 1.47 -15.53 2.08
N VAL A 186 1.41 -14.22 1.87
CA VAL A 186 1.90 -13.53 0.67
C VAL A 186 3.41 -13.69 0.44
N ILE A 187 4.18 -14.05 1.47
CA ILE A 187 5.61 -14.37 1.33
C ILE A 187 5.89 -15.83 0.95
N ASN A 188 4.85 -16.67 0.87
CA ASN A 188 5.03 -18.07 0.49
C ASN A 188 5.42 -18.15 -1.00
N PRO A 189 6.56 -18.79 -1.34
CA PRO A 189 6.98 -18.90 -2.74
C PRO A 189 5.97 -19.58 -3.65
N LYS A 190 5.24 -20.60 -3.14
CA LYS A 190 4.19 -21.29 -3.89
C LYS A 190 3.00 -20.41 -4.22
N PHE A 191 2.72 -19.42 -3.37
CA PHE A 191 1.63 -18.47 -3.59
C PHE A 191 1.91 -17.55 -4.78
N ASN A 192 3.18 -17.19 -4.96
CA ASN A 192 3.65 -16.30 -6.01
C ASN A 192 4.21 -17.04 -7.24
N ALA A 193 4.23 -18.36 -7.24
CA ALA A 193 4.82 -19.14 -8.34
C ALA A 193 4.06 -18.95 -9.67
N PRO A 194 4.70 -19.14 -10.83
CA PRO A 194 4.03 -19.07 -12.14
C PRO A 194 2.84 -20.04 -12.29
N ASP A 195 2.80 -21.11 -11.52
CA ASP A 195 1.72 -22.09 -11.39
C ASP A 195 0.91 -21.91 -10.08
N GLY A 196 1.22 -20.90 -9.29
CA GLY A 196 0.54 -20.56 -8.05
C GLY A 196 -0.87 -20.02 -8.27
N PRO A 197 -1.67 -19.86 -7.19
CA PRO A 197 -3.09 -19.52 -7.29
C PRO A 197 -3.34 -18.19 -8.01
N ILE A 198 -2.53 -17.16 -7.73
CA ILE A 198 -2.68 -15.84 -8.36
C ILE A 198 -2.47 -15.93 -9.88
N CYS A 199 -1.35 -16.52 -10.29
CA CYS A 199 -1.02 -16.67 -11.70
C CYS A 199 -2.01 -17.58 -12.43
N SER A 200 -2.52 -18.61 -11.75
CA SER A 200 -3.52 -19.53 -12.33
C SER A 200 -4.84 -18.81 -12.61
N ASP A 201 -5.34 -18.02 -11.65
CA ASP A 201 -6.59 -17.28 -11.80
C ASP A 201 -6.45 -16.16 -12.85
N LEU A 202 -5.32 -15.44 -12.88
CA LEU A 202 -5.04 -14.43 -13.90
C LEU A 202 -4.94 -15.04 -15.30
N ARG A 203 -4.44 -16.28 -15.42
CA ARG A 203 -4.37 -17.03 -16.68
C ARG A 203 -5.76 -17.45 -17.13
N GLU A 204 -6.59 -17.94 -16.24
CA GLU A 204 -7.98 -18.29 -16.51
C GLU A 204 -8.80 -17.06 -16.93
N ALA A 205 -8.55 -15.91 -16.32
CA ALA A 205 -9.14 -14.63 -16.72
C ALA A 205 -8.59 -14.06 -18.05
N GLY A 206 -7.61 -14.73 -18.69
CA GLY A 206 -6.99 -14.28 -19.94
C GLY A 206 -6.09 -13.02 -19.79
N ALA A 207 -5.73 -12.69 -18.57
CA ALA A 207 -4.96 -11.47 -18.24
C ALA A 207 -3.46 -11.70 -18.06
N LEU A 208 -3.01 -12.91 -17.76
CA LEU A 208 -1.60 -13.25 -17.60
C LEU A 208 -0.94 -13.44 -18.97
N LEU A 209 -0.07 -12.51 -19.36
CA LEU A 209 0.64 -12.56 -20.64
C LEU A 209 1.96 -13.32 -20.54
N ALA A 210 2.70 -13.14 -19.45
CA ALA A 210 3.93 -13.87 -19.15
C ALA A 210 4.08 -14.08 -17.65
N ALA A 211 4.78 -15.17 -17.28
CA ALA A 211 5.21 -15.44 -15.91
C ALA A 211 6.47 -16.31 -15.96
N SER A 212 7.49 -15.91 -15.19
CA SER A 212 8.72 -16.69 -15.00
C SER A 212 9.24 -16.53 -13.58
N ALA A 213 9.99 -17.49 -13.06
CA ALA A 213 10.56 -17.48 -11.72
C ALA A 213 12.09 -17.35 -11.78
N ASP A 214 12.58 -16.34 -12.49
CA ASP A 214 13.99 -16.15 -12.82
C ASP A 214 14.50 -14.72 -12.59
N TYR A 215 13.70 -13.84 -12.01
CA TYR A 215 14.08 -12.45 -11.79
C TYR A 215 14.94 -12.30 -10.55
N ALA A 216 16.24 -12.07 -10.77
CA ALA A 216 17.21 -11.87 -9.69
C ALA A 216 17.23 -10.38 -9.26
N HIS A 217 17.03 -10.12 -7.99
CA HIS A 217 17.08 -8.77 -7.42
C HIS A 217 17.36 -8.80 -5.92
N SER A 218 17.73 -7.65 -5.36
CA SER A 218 17.85 -7.48 -3.92
C SER A 218 16.46 -7.19 -3.29
N TYR A 219 16.16 -7.84 -2.17
CA TYR A 219 14.89 -7.66 -1.45
C TYR A 219 15.13 -7.50 0.07
N PRO A 220 14.41 -6.61 0.75
CA PRO A 220 14.59 -6.40 2.17
C PRO A 220 14.16 -7.63 3.00
N HIS A 221 15.02 -7.99 3.95
CA HIS A 221 14.79 -9.08 4.91
C HIS A 221 14.94 -8.56 6.34
N SER A 222 14.19 -9.13 7.25
CA SER A 222 14.35 -8.87 8.67
C SER A 222 15.76 -9.31 9.12
N TRP A 223 16.53 -8.41 9.70
CA TRP A 223 17.87 -8.71 10.18
C TRP A 223 17.88 -9.81 11.27
N ARG A 224 16.78 -9.94 12.00
CA ARG A 224 16.64 -10.90 13.11
C ARG A 224 16.13 -12.27 12.66
N SER A 225 14.98 -12.31 11.98
CA SER A 225 14.32 -13.57 11.56
C SER A 225 14.78 -14.08 10.19
N LYS A 226 15.47 -13.24 9.40
CA LYS A 226 15.84 -13.50 8.01
C LYS A 226 14.64 -13.74 7.07
N ALA A 227 13.43 -13.50 7.54
CA ALA A 227 12.22 -13.58 6.71
C ALA A 227 12.10 -12.33 5.83
N LYS A 228 11.47 -12.50 4.67
CA LYS A 228 11.10 -11.39 3.78
C LYS A 228 10.22 -10.38 4.51
N VAL A 229 10.48 -9.09 4.30
CA VAL A 229 9.65 -8.00 4.84
C VAL A 229 8.44 -7.80 3.95
N ILE A 230 7.28 -7.59 4.55
CA ILE A 230 6.07 -7.14 3.87
C ILE A 230 5.90 -5.64 4.16
N PHE A 231 5.87 -4.82 3.12
CA PHE A 231 5.40 -3.44 3.26
C PHE A 231 3.88 -3.47 3.32
N ARG A 232 3.31 -2.89 4.38
CA ARG A 232 1.88 -2.94 4.65
C ARG A 232 1.43 -1.68 5.38
N CYS A 233 0.40 -1.03 4.87
CA CYS A 233 -0.30 0.00 5.63
C CYS A 233 -1.02 -0.63 6.82
N THR A 234 -0.92 0.01 7.96
CA THR A 234 -1.68 -0.31 9.17
C THR A 234 -2.27 0.96 9.75
N PRO A 235 -3.48 0.92 10.30
CA PRO A 235 -3.99 2.06 11.07
C PRO A 235 -3.01 2.44 12.16
N GLN A 236 -2.69 3.72 12.26
CA GLN A 236 -1.70 4.25 13.22
C GLN A 236 -2.26 5.48 13.92
N TRP A 237 -1.74 5.77 15.10
CA TRP A 237 -2.00 7.00 15.83
C TRP A 237 -0.90 8.00 15.57
N PHE A 238 -1.28 9.24 15.24
CA PHE A 238 -0.34 10.30 14.88
C PHE A 238 -0.53 11.51 15.78
N VAL A 239 0.58 12.21 16.06
CA VAL A 239 0.55 13.61 16.47
C VAL A 239 0.72 14.45 15.21
N PRO A 240 -0.33 15.18 14.77
CA PRO A 240 -0.23 16.01 13.58
C PRO A 240 0.63 17.25 13.88
N MET A 241 1.63 17.48 13.04
CA MET A 241 2.55 18.61 13.20
C MET A 241 1.93 19.95 12.79
N ASP A 242 1.02 19.92 11.81
CA ASP A 242 0.49 21.11 11.15
C ASP A 242 -1.02 21.34 11.38
N ARG A 243 -1.64 20.55 12.26
CA ARG A 243 -3.03 20.76 12.66
C ARG A 243 -3.14 22.04 13.50
N ASP A 244 -4.14 22.87 13.20
CA ASP A 244 -4.49 24.05 14.01
C ASP A 244 -4.95 23.59 15.41
N LEU A 245 -4.20 24.01 16.42
CA LEU A 245 -4.47 23.72 17.84
C LEU A 245 -5.33 24.81 18.51
N GLY A 246 -5.78 25.79 17.75
CA GLY A 246 -6.42 27.02 18.18
C GLY A 246 -5.54 28.25 17.92
N ASP A 247 -6.16 29.38 17.64
CA ASP A 247 -5.47 30.64 17.31
C ASP A 247 -4.43 30.54 16.15
N ARG A 248 -4.65 29.59 15.22
CA ARG A 248 -3.73 29.26 14.12
C ARG A 248 -2.35 28.80 14.55
N ALA A 249 -2.18 28.38 15.79
CA ALA A 249 -0.96 27.77 16.28
C ALA A 249 -0.92 26.28 15.85
N THR A 250 0.21 25.87 15.30
CA THR A 250 0.51 24.43 15.01
C THR A 250 1.64 23.97 15.91
N LEU A 251 1.76 22.66 16.13
CA LEU A 251 2.86 22.11 16.91
C LEU A 251 4.21 22.45 16.27
N ARG A 252 4.32 22.36 14.95
CA ARG A 252 5.54 22.75 14.21
C ARG A 252 5.84 24.23 14.38
N GLY A 253 4.86 25.10 14.17
CA GLY A 253 5.04 26.53 14.29
C GLY A 253 5.46 26.96 15.69
N THR A 254 4.82 26.39 16.71
CA THR A 254 5.16 26.66 18.12
C THR A 254 6.58 26.17 18.44
N ALA A 255 6.95 24.95 18.03
CA ALA A 255 8.29 24.42 18.27
C ALA A 255 9.38 25.26 17.59
N LEU A 256 9.19 25.68 16.34
CA LEU A 256 10.16 26.55 15.65
C LEU A 256 10.27 27.94 16.31
N ALA A 257 9.16 28.50 16.77
CA ALA A 257 9.19 29.77 17.50
C ALA A 257 9.98 29.67 18.81
N GLU A 258 9.78 28.58 19.56
CA GLU A 258 10.53 28.35 20.80
C GLU A 258 12.02 28.03 20.55
N ILE A 259 12.36 27.27 19.49
CA ILE A 259 13.75 27.04 19.07
C ILE A 259 14.46 28.37 18.79
N ALA A 260 13.77 29.34 18.17
CA ALA A 260 14.35 30.65 17.90
C ALA A 260 14.70 31.43 19.19
N ARG A 261 14.00 31.18 20.30
CA ARG A 261 14.19 31.83 21.62
C ARG A 261 15.22 31.17 22.50
N VAL A 262 15.53 29.89 22.26
CA VAL A 262 16.51 29.14 23.05
C VAL A 262 17.95 29.58 22.72
N GLN A 263 18.79 29.74 23.75
CA GLN A 263 20.21 29.93 23.58
C GLN A 263 20.91 28.58 23.36
N PHE A 264 21.56 28.42 22.23
CA PHE A 264 22.32 27.21 21.91
C PHE A 264 23.82 27.41 22.13
N ILE A 265 24.47 26.39 22.72
CA ILE A 265 25.91 26.32 22.88
C ILE A 265 26.41 24.96 22.37
N PRO A 266 27.03 24.89 21.18
CA PRO A 266 27.34 25.96 20.26
C PRO A 266 26.12 26.42 19.44
N ASP A 267 26.12 27.65 18.94
CA ASP A 267 25.02 28.29 18.22
C ASP A 267 24.48 27.48 16.99
N LYS A 268 25.38 26.78 16.32
CA LYS A 268 25.02 25.93 15.17
C LYS A 268 24.02 24.79 15.48
N GLY A 269 23.84 24.47 16.77
CA GLY A 269 22.82 23.54 17.24
C GLY A 269 21.41 23.98 16.84
N ARG A 270 21.15 25.29 16.83
CA ARG A 270 19.86 25.88 16.40
C ARG A 270 19.49 25.48 14.97
N ASN A 271 20.44 25.61 14.05
CA ASN A 271 20.19 25.30 12.63
C ASN A 271 19.84 23.82 12.43
N ARG A 272 20.54 22.94 13.13
CA ARG A 272 20.27 21.48 13.05
C ARG A 272 18.90 21.12 13.57
N ILE A 273 18.53 21.55 14.78
CA ILE A 273 17.22 21.21 15.35
C ILE A 273 16.08 21.90 14.58
N GLY A 274 16.29 23.14 14.13
CA GLY A 274 15.35 23.87 13.30
C GLY A 274 15.02 23.11 12.02
N ALA A 275 16.04 22.71 11.25
CA ALA A 275 15.84 21.93 10.02
C ALA A 275 15.15 20.57 10.28
N MET A 276 15.49 19.89 11.39
CA MET A 276 14.84 18.64 11.77
C MET A 276 13.35 18.81 12.08
N VAL A 277 12.95 19.91 12.73
CA VAL A 277 11.56 20.20 13.05
C VAL A 277 10.80 20.70 11.82
N GLU A 278 11.44 21.51 10.98
CA GLU A 278 10.86 22.05 9.76
C GLU A 278 10.48 20.94 8.78
N GLY A 279 11.37 19.97 8.56
CA GLY A 279 11.13 18.84 7.65
C GLY A 279 10.48 17.62 8.30
N ARG A 280 10.04 17.69 9.57
CA ARG A 280 9.51 16.51 10.27
C ARG A 280 8.09 16.18 9.80
N PRO A 281 7.80 14.93 9.37
CA PRO A 281 6.43 14.49 9.12
C PRO A 281 5.64 14.38 10.43
N ASP A 282 4.33 14.14 10.33
CA ASP A 282 3.49 13.80 11.48
C ASP A 282 4.11 12.65 12.28
N TRP A 283 4.06 12.76 13.59
CA TRP A 283 4.72 11.79 14.46
C TRP A 283 3.85 10.56 14.70
N VAL A 284 4.27 9.40 14.20
CA VAL A 284 3.61 8.11 14.49
C VAL A 284 3.86 7.75 15.94
N LEU A 285 2.81 7.76 16.75
CA LEU A 285 2.87 7.42 18.19
C LEU A 285 2.77 5.93 18.45
N SER A 286 1.93 5.23 17.71
CA SER A 286 1.62 3.82 17.96
C SER A 286 2.76 2.88 17.60
N ARG A 287 2.97 1.88 18.44
CA ARG A 287 3.94 0.80 18.24
C ARG A 287 3.26 -0.54 18.48
N GLN A 288 3.48 -1.49 17.59
CA GLN A 288 3.00 -2.86 17.69
C GLN A 288 4.04 -3.71 18.42
N ARG A 289 4.11 -3.54 19.75
CA ARG A 289 5.05 -4.24 20.64
C ARG A 289 4.29 -4.79 21.84
N ALA A 290 4.81 -5.87 22.41
CA ALA A 290 4.19 -6.54 23.56
C ALA A 290 4.44 -5.81 24.89
N TRP A 291 5.43 -4.93 24.96
CA TRP A 291 5.79 -4.23 26.19
C TRP A 291 5.93 -2.73 25.96
N GLY A 292 5.28 -1.94 26.78
CA GLY A 292 5.27 -0.47 26.77
C GLY A 292 3.99 0.08 27.38
N VAL A 293 3.85 1.41 27.39
CA VAL A 293 2.64 2.10 27.89
C VAL A 293 1.55 2.00 26.81
N PRO A 294 0.39 1.36 27.09
CA PRO A 294 -0.65 1.20 26.11
C PRO A 294 -1.35 2.51 25.75
N ILE A 295 -1.87 2.58 24.53
CA ILE A 295 -2.78 3.63 24.10
C ILE A 295 -4.18 3.26 24.60
N THR A 296 -4.60 3.84 25.72
CA THR A 296 -5.83 3.46 26.43
C THR A 296 -7.07 4.10 25.81
N LEU A 297 -7.38 3.76 24.57
CA LEU A 297 -8.52 4.28 23.80
C LEU A 297 -9.42 3.14 23.31
N PHE A 298 -10.70 3.48 23.16
CA PHE A 298 -11.70 2.65 22.51
C PHE A 298 -12.12 3.29 21.19
N VAL A 299 -12.14 2.52 20.12
CA VAL A 299 -12.48 2.98 18.76
C VAL A 299 -13.72 2.30 18.22
N ARG A 300 -14.52 3.03 17.42
CA ARG A 300 -15.66 2.49 16.68
C ARG A 300 -15.22 1.97 15.30
N PRO A 301 -16.07 1.19 14.63
CA PRO A 301 -15.78 0.73 13.26
C PRO A 301 -15.51 1.83 12.23
N ASP A 302 -16.03 3.04 12.47
CA ASP A 302 -15.80 4.22 11.62
C ASP A 302 -14.46 4.93 11.89
N GLY A 303 -13.66 4.39 12.82
CA GLY A 303 -12.37 4.97 13.21
C GLY A 303 -12.47 6.10 14.25
N SER A 304 -13.67 6.52 14.66
CA SER A 304 -13.84 7.50 15.74
C SER A 304 -13.49 6.88 17.10
N TYR A 305 -12.88 7.66 18.00
CA TYR A 305 -12.56 7.20 19.34
C TYR A 305 -13.50 7.77 20.38
N LEU A 306 -13.70 6.98 21.46
CA LEU A 306 -14.56 7.36 22.57
C LEU A 306 -13.91 8.46 23.41
N GLN A 307 -14.63 9.54 23.62
CA GLN A 307 -14.26 10.65 24.51
C GLN A 307 -15.28 10.70 25.66
N ASP A 308 -15.02 9.99 26.74
CA ASP A 308 -15.87 9.93 27.92
C ASP A 308 -15.03 10.05 29.20
N PRO A 309 -15.18 11.12 29.99
CA PRO A 309 -14.45 11.31 31.23
C PRO A 309 -14.70 10.21 32.28
N ALA A 310 -15.88 9.58 32.29
CA ALA A 310 -16.19 8.51 33.21
C ALA A 310 -15.46 7.21 32.86
N VAL A 311 -15.32 6.94 31.54
CA VAL A 311 -14.50 5.83 31.04
C VAL A 311 -13.03 6.06 31.41
N ASN A 312 -12.51 7.25 31.14
CA ASN A 312 -11.13 7.61 31.47
C ASN A 312 -10.86 7.49 32.99
N ALA A 313 -11.80 7.94 33.81
CA ALA A 313 -11.65 7.80 35.27
C ALA A 313 -11.57 6.34 35.74
N ARG A 314 -12.38 5.45 35.13
CA ARG A 314 -12.34 4.00 35.43
C ARG A 314 -11.01 3.38 35.01
N ILE A 315 -10.49 3.73 33.84
CA ILE A 315 -9.18 3.27 33.36
C ILE A 315 -8.07 3.74 34.29
N VAL A 316 -8.03 5.01 34.65
CA VAL A 316 -7.03 5.57 35.58
C VAL A 316 -7.09 4.89 36.94
N ALA A 317 -8.30 4.64 37.48
CA ALA A 317 -8.46 3.95 38.77
C ALA A 317 -7.91 2.51 38.72
N ALA A 318 -8.19 1.77 37.63
CA ALA A 318 -7.70 0.41 37.46
C ALA A 318 -6.18 0.37 37.32
N VAL A 319 -5.60 1.27 36.51
CA VAL A 319 -4.15 1.37 36.33
C VAL A 319 -3.44 1.74 37.65
N ASN A 320 -4.03 2.62 38.44
CA ASN A 320 -3.49 2.94 39.77
C ASN A 320 -3.54 1.77 40.74
N ALA A 321 -4.51 0.90 40.64
CA ALA A 321 -4.66 -0.25 41.54
C ALA A 321 -3.83 -1.47 41.11
N GLU A 322 -3.73 -1.75 39.82
CA GLU A 322 -3.21 -3.00 39.27
C GLU A 322 -2.02 -2.80 38.30
N GLY A 323 -1.65 -1.54 38.02
CA GLY A 323 -0.64 -1.22 37.01
C GLY A 323 -1.17 -1.30 35.57
N MET A 324 -0.24 -1.22 34.62
CA MET A 324 -0.61 -1.18 33.19
C MET A 324 -1.25 -2.47 32.67
N ASP A 325 -1.06 -3.60 33.35
CA ASP A 325 -1.67 -4.90 33.01
C ASP A 325 -3.20 -4.89 33.18
N ALA A 326 -3.77 -3.89 33.88
CA ALA A 326 -5.19 -3.65 33.91
C ALA A 326 -5.80 -3.41 32.53
N TRP A 327 -5.01 -2.84 31.58
CA TRP A 327 -5.44 -2.59 30.21
C TRP A 327 -5.41 -3.89 29.39
N ASN A 328 -6.46 -4.68 29.50
CA ASN A 328 -6.64 -5.93 28.77
C ASN A 328 -8.10 -6.14 28.38
N SER A 329 -8.35 -7.00 27.40
CA SER A 329 -9.67 -7.22 26.81
C SER A 329 -10.72 -7.77 27.80
N ALA A 330 -10.31 -8.47 28.84
CA ALA A 330 -11.23 -8.98 29.86
C ALA A 330 -11.90 -7.85 30.67
N ASN A 331 -11.24 -6.69 30.78
CA ASN A 331 -11.72 -5.52 31.52
C ASN A 331 -12.51 -4.52 30.64
N THR A 332 -12.70 -4.80 29.34
CA THR A 332 -13.40 -3.90 28.42
C THR A 332 -14.76 -3.43 28.94
N ALA A 333 -15.60 -4.35 29.37
CA ALA A 333 -16.94 -4.04 29.87
C ALA A 333 -16.89 -3.19 31.16
N ALA A 334 -15.93 -3.46 32.04
CA ALA A 334 -15.73 -2.69 33.27
C ALA A 334 -15.30 -1.25 32.99
N PHE A 335 -14.43 -1.04 32.01
CA PHE A 335 -14.01 0.30 31.58
C PHE A 335 -15.14 1.07 30.91
N LEU A 336 -15.84 0.45 29.98
CA LEU A 336 -16.94 1.07 29.25
C LEU A 336 -18.13 1.40 30.15
N GLY A 337 -18.40 0.55 31.17
CA GLY A 337 -19.50 0.74 32.11
C GLY A 337 -20.87 0.54 31.46
N PRO A 338 -21.96 0.93 32.15
CA PRO A 338 -23.32 0.66 31.70
C PRO A 338 -23.80 1.48 30.52
N ASP A 339 -23.11 2.60 30.23
CA ASP A 339 -23.56 3.56 29.23
C ASP A 339 -23.07 3.25 27.82
N HIS A 340 -22.16 2.28 27.68
CA HIS A 340 -21.55 1.90 26.40
C HIS A 340 -21.62 0.38 26.20
N ASN A 341 -22.09 -0.04 25.01
CA ASN A 341 -22.10 -1.44 24.63
C ASN A 341 -20.71 -1.87 24.15
N PRO A 342 -20.04 -2.86 24.78
CA PRO A 342 -18.74 -3.34 24.37
C PRO A 342 -18.64 -3.81 22.92
N ALA A 343 -19.77 -4.26 22.34
CA ALA A 343 -19.79 -4.71 20.94
C ALA A 343 -19.61 -3.58 19.91
N ASP A 344 -19.79 -2.31 20.32
CA ASP A 344 -19.67 -1.15 19.45
C ASP A 344 -18.23 -0.58 19.40
N TYR A 345 -17.32 -1.15 20.20
CA TYR A 345 -15.98 -0.63 20.38
C TYR A 345 -14.92 -1.70 20.31
N ALA A 346 -13.81 -1.38 19.68
CA ALA A 346 -12.57 -2.13 19.76
C ALA A 346 -11.58 -1.44 20.71
N MET A 347 -10.97 -2.21 21.60
CA MET A 347 -9.88 -1.75 22.46
C MET A 347 -8.61 -1.59 21.62
N VAL A 348 -7.92 -0.45 21.73
CA VAL A 348 -6.62 -0.25 21.10
C VAL A 348 -5.58 -1.08 21.86
N THR A 349 -4.81 -1.89 21.14
CA THR A 349 -3.77 -2.77 21.69
C THR A 349 -2.35 -2.26 21.46
N ASP A 350 -2.20 -1.19 20.68
CA ASP A 350 -0.91 -0.55 20.44
C ASP A 350 -0.39 0.13 21.71
N ILE A 351 0.93 0.25 21.77
CA ILE A 351 1.62 1.00 22.82
C ILE A 351 2.15 2.34 22.29
N LEU A 352 2.43 3.26 23.18
CA LEU A 352 3.03 4.54 22.86
C LEU A 352 4.52 4.40 22.46
N ASP A 353 4.98 5.27 21.59
CA ASP A 353 6.41 5.50 21.36
C ASP A 353 7.05 5.96 22.68
N VAL A 354 8.16 5.32 23.08
CA VAL A 354 8.90 5.63 24.31
C VAL A 354 9.32 7.11 24.40
N TRP A 355 9.51 7.78 23.28
CA TRP A 355 9.80 9.22 23.26
C TRP A 355 8.62 10.08 23.70
N PHE A 356 7.40 9.58 23.56
CA PHE A 356 6.23 10.25 24.12
C PHE A 356 6.26 10.21 25.65
N ASP A 357 6.52 9.03 26.23
CA ASP A 357 6.65 8.85 27.68
C ASP A 357 7.76 9.75 28.23
N SER A 358 8.93 9.73 27.60
CA SER A 358 10.05 10.59 27.95
C SER A 358 9.71 12.09 27.81
N GLY A 359 8.97 12.47 26.79
CA GLY A 359 8.53 13.84 26.55
C GLY A 359 7.54 14.36 27.59
N CYS A 360 6.81 13.46 28.27
CA CYS A 360 5.82 13.79 29.29
C CYS A 360 6.40 13.95 30.72
N THR A 361 7.69 13.72 30.93
CA THR A 361 8.33 13.77 32.26
C THR A 361 8.17 15.10 32.97
N HIS A 362 7.93 16.20 32.27
CA HIS A 362 7.66 17.50 32.86
C HIS A 362 6.26 17.62 33.50
N ALA A 363 5.37 16.63 33.26
CA ALA A 363 3.99 16.65 33.76
C ALA A 363 3.82 15.91 35.09
N PHE A 364 4.85 15.19 35.57
CA PHE A 364 4.85 14.45 36.84
C PHE A 364 6.17 14.53 37.59
#